data_418d678da9514a20bc464b98a4707c58
#
_entry.id   418d678da9514a20bc464b98a4707c58
#
_cell.length_a   1.000
_cell.length_b   1.000
_cell.length_c   1.000
_cell.angle_alpha   90.00
_cell.angle_beta   90.00
_cell.angle_gamma   90.00
#
_symmetry.space_group_name_H-M   'P 1'
#
loop_
_entity.id
_entity.type
_entity.pdbx_description
1 polymer ?
#
loop_
_entity_poly.entity_id
_entity_poly.type
_entity_poly.pdbx_seq_one_letter_code
_entity_poly.pdbx_strand_id
1 'polypeptide(L)'
;MIAKGFTSPVALVTPQDGSGRLFVVDQTGLIWIISEGKRIERPFLDLHAQIVELNSFYDERGLLGLAFHPDFARNGRFYVSYSGLLQNGLSPDEWDHTTYISEFSISTNDPNLADPDSEQILLAMDKPGYNYEAGHIAFGPDGYLYIATGDSVRNPAEEAGKFAQDCSAPRVAVKWQSFAILRLAR
;
A
#
# COMPACT_ATOMS: atom_id res chain seq x y z
N MET A 1 8.44 1.61 -25.23
CA MET A 1 7.50 2.20 -24.24
C MET A 1 6.27 1.32 -24.22
N ILE A 2 5.88 0.78 -23.05
CA ILE A 2 4.74 -0.16 -22.92
C ILE A 2 3.42 0.61 -22.76
N ALA A 3 3.41 1.68 -21.93
CA ALA A 3 2.26 2.56 -21.73
C ALA A 3 2.73 3.92 -21.21
N LYS A 4 1.81 4.91 -21.18
CA LYS A 4 2.03 6.27 -20.67
C LYS A 4 0.74 6.79 -20.01
N GLY A 5 0.83 7.95 -19.34
CA GLY A 5 -0.33 8.62 -18.73
C GLY A 5 -0.53 8.19 -17.28
N PHE A 6 0.57 7.87 -16.57
CA PHE A 6 0.63 7.71 -15.13
C PHE A 6 1.21 8.98 -14.50
N THR A 7 0.81 9.31 -13.28
CA THR A 7 1.27 10.51 -12.57
C THR A 7 2.52 10.20 -11.76
N SER A 8 2.45 9.21 -10.87
CA SER A 8 3.54 8.80 -9.98
C SER A 8 3.53 7.27 -9.82
N PRO A 9 3.90 6.51 -10.87
CA PRO A 9 3.87 5.05 -10.80
C PRO A 9 4.98 4.53 -9.88
N VAL A 10 4.61 3.75 -8.87
CA VAL A 10 5.53 3.21 -7.85
C VAL A 10 5.71 1.70 -7.94
N ALA A 11 4.75 0.98 -8.54
CA ALA A 11 4.87 -0.47 -8.70
C ALA A 11 4.19 -0.97 -9.98
N LEU A 12 4.68 -2.11 -10.48
CA LEU A 12 4.08 -2.89 -11.57
C LEU A 12 3.89 -4.32 -11.09
N VAL A 13 2.65 -4.79 -11.06
CA VAL A 13 2.29 -6.10 -10.52
C VAL A 13 1.47 -6.88 -11.54
N THR A 14 1.65 -8.19 -11.59
CA THR A 14 0.88 -9.10 -12.43
C THR A 14 0.11 -10.08 -11.56
N PRO A 15 -1.19 -10.29 -11.77
CA PRO A 15 -1.88 -11.43 -11.20
C PRO A 15 -1.45 -12.71 -11.91
N GLN A 16 -1.41 -13.82 -11.19
CA GLN A 16 -1.14 -15.13 -11.80
C GLN A 16 -2.46 -15.79 -12.25
N ASP A 17 -3.24 -15.05 -13.06
CA ASP A 17 -4.55 -15.48 -13.53
C ASP A 17 -4.59 -15.88 -15.02
N GLY A 18 -3.44 -15.84 -15.68
CA GLY A 18 -3.31 -16.14 -17.11
C GLY A 18 -3.83 -15.04 -18.06
N SER A 19 -4.31 -13.91 -17.55
CA SER A 19 -4.87 -12.82 -18.38
C SER A 19 -3.83 -12.00 -19.13
N GLY A 20 -2.57 -12.03 -18.68
CA GLY A 20 -1.51 -11.19 -19.23
C GLY A 20 -1.63 -9.69 -18.88
N ARG A 21 -2.57 -9.32 -18.02
CA ARG A 21 -2.74 -7.93 -17.57
C ARG A 21 -1.58 -7.50 -16.66
N LEU A 22 -1.18 -6.24 -16.80
CA LEU A 22 -0.23 -5.59 -15.92
C LEU A 22 -0.97 -4.52 -15.11
N PHE A 23 -0.73 -4.47 -13.81
CA PHE A 23 -1.34 -3.50 -12.91
C PHE A 23 -0.29 -2.51 -12.43
N VAL A 24 -0.52 -1.23 -12.72
CA VAL A 24 0.35 -0.13 -12.32
C VAL A 24 -0.25 0.54 -11.09
N VAL A 25 0.49 0.53 -9.99
CA VAL A 25 0.15 1.28 -8.79
C VAL A 25 0.66 2.70 -8.97
N ASP A 26 -0.24 3.66 -8.92
CA ASP A 26 0.07 5.08 -8.94
C ASP A 26 -0.08 5.65 -7.52
N GLN A 27 0.96 6.29 -7.01
CA GLN A 27 1.03 6.82 -5.65
C GLN A 27 -0.17 7.71 -5.30
N THR A 28 -0.76 8.35 -6.31
CA THR A 28 -1.93 9.24 -6.18
C THR A 28 -3.23 8.53 -5.79
N GLY A 29 -3.19 7.23 -5.50
CA GLY A 29 -4.34 6.45 -5.07
C GLY A 29 -5.01 5.63 -6.16
N LEU A 30 -4.41 5.54 -7.36
CA LEU A 30 -5.00 4.86 -8.50
C LEU A 30 -4.25 3.57 -8.82
N ILE A 31 -5.00 2.54 -9.18
CA ILE A 31 -4.44 1.34 -9.82
C ILE A 31 -4.96 1.29 -11.25
N TRP A 32 -4.05 1.18 -12.20
CA TRP A 32 -4.34 1.12 -13.62
C TRP A 32 -4.06 -0.26 -14.19
N ILE A 33 -4.85 -0.67 -15.18
CA ILE A 33 -4.57 -1.86 -15.97
C ILE A 33 -3.95 -1.49 -17.30
N ILE A 34 -2.90 -2.22 -17.68
CA ILE A 34 -2.38 -2.29 -19.05
C ILE A 34 -2.78 -3.66 -19.59
N SER A 35 -3.51 -3.66 -20.70
CA SER A 35 -3.87 -4.85 -21.46
C SER A 35 -3.53 -4.64 -22.92
N GLU A 36 -2.93 -5.64 -23.57
CA GLU A 36 -2.49 -5.57 -24.98
C GLU A 36 -1.64 -4.32 -25.31
N GLY A 37 -0.78 -3.92 -24.36
CA GLY A 37 0.12 -2.77 -24.52
C GLY A 37 -0.56 -1.40 -24.40
N LYS A 38 -1.81 -1.32 -23.94
CA LYS A 38 -2.56 -0.07 -23.74
C LYS A 38 -3.08 0.03 -22.32
N ARG A 39 -3.01 1.24 -21.75
CA ARG A 39 -3.67 1.55 -20.49
C ARG A 39 -5.19 1.59 -20.71
N ILE A 40 -5.94 0.88 -19.89
CA ILE A 40 -7.41 0.97 -19.85
C ILE A 40 -7.79 2.38 -19.34
N GLU A 41 -8.80 3.00 -19.95
CA GLU A 41 -9.19 4.40 -19.65
C GLU A 41 -9.66 4.59 -18.21
N ARG A 42 -10.37 3.60 -17.68
CA ARG A 42 -10.90 3.63 -16.31
C ARG A 42 -9.90 2.96 -15.37
N PRO A 43 -9.60 3.55 -14.19
CA PRO A 43 -8.77 2.87 -13.19
C PRO A 43 -9.44 1.58 -12.69
N PHE A 44 -8.63 0.59 -12.36
CA PHE A 44 -9.06 -0.65 -11.72
C PHE A 44 -9.58 -0.39 -10.29
N LEU A 45 -8.85 0.42 -9.53
CA LEU A 45 -9.21 0.87 -8.18
C LEU A 45 -8.92 2.37 -8.09
N ASP A 46 -9.81 3.10 -7.41
CA ASP A 46 -9.66 4.52 -7.11
C ASP A 46 -9.83 4.74 -5.60
N LEU A 47 -8.72 5.02 -4.92
CA LEU A 47 -8.64 5.39 -3.51
C LEU A 47 -8.25 6.86 -3.31
N HIS A 48 -8.34 7.69 -4.36
CA HIS A 48 -7.89 9.09 -4.32
C HIS A 48 -8.52 9.88 -3.17
N ALA A 49 -9.80 9.60 -2.85
CA ALA A 49 -10.52 10.26 -1.74
C ALA A 49 -10.18 9.69 -0.35
N GLN A 50 -9.52 8.55 -0.26
CA GLN A 50 -9.20 7.85 0.99
C GLN A 50 -7.75 8.04 1.41
N ILE A 51 -6.83 8.33 0.46
CA ILE A 51 -5.45 8.63 0.80
C ILE A 51 -5.30 10.04 1.37
N VAL A 52 -4.25 10.26 2.14
CA VAL A 52 -3.88 11.60 2.61
C VAL A 52 -3.55 12.51 1.45
N GLU A 53 -3.72 13.82 1.62
CA GLU A 53 -3.22 14.80 0.66
C GLU A 53 -1.68 14.71 0.59
N LEU A 54 -1.17 14.48 -0.62
CA LEU A 54 0.26 14.34 -0.85
C LEU A 54 0.92 15.71 -1.02
N ASN A 55 2.11 15.86 -0.45
CA ASN A 55 2.93 17.04 -0.65
C ASN A 55 3.35 17.17 -2.11
N SER A 56 3.30 18.37 -2.66
CA SER A 56 3.55 18.62 -4.09
C SER A 56 5.03 18.46 -4.48
N PHE A 57 5.96 18.53 -3.55
CA PHE A 57 7.41 18.50 -3.84
C PHE A 57 8.03 17.14 -3.55
N TYR A 58 7.73 16.56 -2.39
CA TYR A 58 8.25 15.27 -1.96
C TYR A 58 7.28 14.63 -0.97
N ASP A 59 6.92 13.37 -1.20
CA ASP A 59 6.09 12.58 -0.30
C ASP A 59 6.37 11.09 -0.49
N GLU A 60 6.46 10.35 0.58
CA GLU A 60 6.57 8.88 0.55
C GLU A 60 5.24 8.19 0.86
N ARG A 61 4.20 8.95 1.22
CA ARG A 61 2.85 8.46 1.48
C ARG A 61 2.11 8.19 0.18
N GLY A 62 0.89 7.67 0.29
CA GLY A 62 -0.01 7.41 -0.83
C GLY A 62 -0.33 5.93 -0.99
N LEU A 63 -0.73 5.51 -2.18
CA LEU A 63 -0.93 4.11 -2.51
C LEU A 63 0.41 3.48 -2.90
N LEU A 64 0.92 2.56 -2.08
CA LEU A 64 2.31 2.10 -2.13
C LEU A 64 2.47 0.62 -2.51
N GLY A 65 1.45 -0.20 -2.26
CA GLY A 65 1.56 -1.64 -2.48
C GLY A 65 0.30 -2.27 -3.05
N LEU A 66 0.51 -3.31 -3.86
CA LEU A 66 -0.52 -4.19 -4.40
C LEU A 66 -0.01 -5.62 -4.38
N ALA A 67 -0.81 -6.54 -3.88
CA ALA A 67 -0.56 -7.98 -3.98
C ALA A 67 -1.85 -8.71 -4.34
N PHE A 68 -1.80 -9.61 -5.30
CA PHE A 68 -2.92 -10.48 -5.63
C PHE A 68 -2.88 -11.72 -4.75
N HIS A 69 -4.06 -12.18 -4.31
CA HIS A 69 -4.18 -13.45 -3.61
C HIS A 69 -3.61 -14.59 -4.49
N PRO A 70 -2.92 -15.60 -3.93
CA PRO A 70 -2.40 -16.72 -4.73
C PRO A 70 -3.45 -17.41 -5.61
N ASP A 71 -4.70 -17.46 -5.15
CA ASP A 71 -5.84 -17.99 -5.89
C ASP A 71 -6.71 -16.91 -6.56
N PHE A 72 -6.13 -15.76 -6.91
CA PHE A 72 -6.84 -14.60 -7.45
C PHE A 72 -7.73 -14.96 -8.64
N ALA A 73 -7.26 -15.84 -9.52
CA ALA A 73 -8.04 -16.33 -10.67
C ALA A 73 -9.40 -16.93 -10.28
N ARG A 74 -9.55 -17.44 -9.05
CA ARG A 74 -10.78 -18.07 -8.57
C ARG A 74 -11.58 -17.19 -7.62
N ASN A 75 -10.90 -16.41 -6.78
CA ASN A 75 -11.55 -15.67 -5.69
C ASN A 75 -11.61 -14.15 -5.90
N GLY A 76 -10.87 -13.63 -6.89
CA GLY A 76 -10.86 -12.20 -7.23
C GLY A 76 -10.30 -11.29 -6.13
N ARG A 77 -9.66 -11.84 -5.07
CA ARG A 77 -9.16 -11.05 -3.93
C ARG A 77 -7.78 -10.48 -4.19
N PHE A 78 -7.58 -9.26 -3.75
CA PHE A 78 -6.28 -8.58 -3.79
C PHE A 78 -6.13 -7.66 -2.58
N TYR A 79 -4.92 -7.23 -2.33
CA TYR A 79 -4.52 -6.49 -1.14
C TYR A 79 -3.79 -5.23 -1.55
N VAL A 80 -4.04 -4.15 -0.81
CA VAL A 80 -3.36 -2.87 -1.01
C VAL A 80 -2.76 -2.36 0.29
N SER A 81 -1.68 -1.60 0.16
CA SER A 81 -1.08 -0.81 1.23
C SER A 81 -1.16 0.66 0.85
N TYR A 82 -1.78 1.48 1.69
CA TYR A 82 -1.92 2.90 1.43
C TYR A 82 -1.89 3.75 2.70
N SER A 83 -1.45 4.98 2.56
CA SER A 83 -1.47 6.00 3.61
C SER A 83 -2.79 6.74 3.56
N GLY A 84 -3.70 6.42 4.46
CA GLY A 84 -5.02 7.01 4.55
C GLY A 84 -5.13 8.05 5.66
N LEU A 85 -6.32 8.63 5.78
CA LEU A 85 -6.64 9.61 6.82
C LEU A 85 -6.46 8.98 8.20
N LEU A 86 -6.10 9.81 9.18
CA LEU A 86 -5.99 9.40 10.58
C LEU A 86 -7.29 8.76 11.08
N GLN A 87 -7.15 7.72 11.88
CA GLN A 87 -8.28 7.14 12.59
C GLN A 87 -8.93 8.17 13.52
N ASN A 88 -10.24 8.05 13.69
CA ASN A 88 -11.00 8.95 14.56
C ASN A 88 -10.45 8.91 16.01
N GLY A 89 -10.26 10.09 16.58
CA GLY A 89 -9.80 10.26 17.96
C GLY A 89 -8.29 10.40 18.13
N LEU A 90 -7.51 10.26 17.07
CA LEU A 90 -6.07 10.55 17.10
C LEU A 90 -5.81 12.04 16.89
N SER A 91 -4.76 12.54 17.58
CA SER A 91 -4.34 13.93 17.48
C SER A 91 -3.42 14.14 16.29
N PRO A 92 -3.71 15.10 15.37
CA PRO A 92 -2.80 15.47 14.29
C PRO A 92 -1.47 16.07 14.76
N ASP A 93 -1.38 16.50 16.03
CA ASP A 93 -0.14 17.00 16.62
C ASP A 93 0.85 15.84 16.90
N GLU A 94 0.34 14.62 17.11
CA GLU A 94 1.15 13.44 17.42
C GLU A 94 1.31 12.53 16.21
N TRP A 95 0.28 12.44 15.36
CA TRP A 95 0.18 11.51 14.23
C TRP A 95 -0.02 12.26 12.92
N ASP A 96 0.54 11.75 11.86
CA ASP A 96 0.43 12.32 10.52
C ASP A 96 -0.68 11.64 9.71
N HIS A 97 -0.65 10.32 9.68
CA HIS A 97 -1.60 9.50 8.93
C HIS A 97 -1.70 8.09 9.51
N THR A 98 -2.60 7.28 8.95
CA THR A 98 -2.68 5.85 9.25
C THR A 98 -2.37 5.05 7.97
N THR A 99 -1.38 4.15 8.04
CA THR A 99 -1.15 3.17 6.97
C THR A 99 -2.14 2.03 7.12
N TYR A 100 -2.92 1.80 6.09
CA TYR A 100 -3.89 0.71 5.99
C TYR A 100 -3.37 -0.40 5.10
N ILE A 101 -3.57 -1.65 5.55
CA ILE A 101 -3.49 -2.84 4.71
C ILE A 101 -4.90 -3.36 4.57
N SER A 102 -5.44 -3.32 3.36
CA SER A 102 -6.82 -3.67 3.09
C SER A 102 -6.94 -4.77 2.05
N GLU A 103 -7.88 -5.68 2.25
CA GLU A 103 -8.34 -6.65 1.24
C GLU A 103 -9.50 -6.03 0.46
N PHE A 104 -9.47 -6.24 -0.85
CA PHE A 104 -10.56 -5.92 -1.78
C PHE A 104 -10.89 -7.12 -2.65
N SER A 105 -12.03 -7.08 -3.29
CA SER A 105 -12.44 -8.01 -4.34
C SER A 105 -12.65 -7.29 -5.67
N ILE A 106 -12.53 -8.02 -6.78
CA ILE A 106 -12.96 -7.51 -8.08
C ILE A 106 -14.48 -7.39 -8.13
N SER A 107 -14.97 -6.50 -8.97
CA SER A 107 -16.40 -6.39 -9.28
C SER A 107 -16.92 -7.68 -9.90
N THR A 108 -18.11 -8.11 -9.50
CA THR A 108 -18.79 -9.26 -10.09
C THR A 108 -19.22 -9.05 -11.54
N ASN A 109 -19.29 -7.78 -11.98
CA ASN A 109 -19.79 -7.40 -13.32
C ASN A 109 -18.66 -7.13 -14.32
N ASP A 110 -17.47 -6.76 -13.85
CA ASP A 110 -16.33 -6.40 -14.70
C ASP A 110 -15.02 -6.80 -14.01
N PRO A 111 -14.28 -7.79 -14.54
CA PRO A 111 -13.00 -8.22 -13.96
C PRO A 111 -11.87 -7.17 -14.07
N ASN A 112 -12.10 -6.07 -14.79
CA ASN A 112 -11.19 -4.94 -14.89
C ASN A 112 -11.50 -3.82 -13.89
N LEU A 113 -12.44 -4.05 -12.98
CA LEU A 113 -12.80 -3.12 -11.91
C LEU A 113 -12.75 -3.82 -10.56
N ALA A 114 -12.24 -3.12 -9.56
CA ALA A 114 -12.43 -3.48 -8.16
C ALA A 114 -13.86 -3.12 -7.72
N ASP A 115 -14.35 -3.80 -6.71
CA ASP A 115 -15.53 -3.40 -5.97
C ASP A 115 -15.08 -2.49 -4.80
N PRO A 116 -15.31 -1.16 -4.85
CA PRO A 116 -14.85 -0.25 -3.81
C PRO A 116 -15.55 -0.49 -2.46
N ASP A 117 -16.74 -1.07 -2.46
CA ASP A 117 -17.51 -1.35 -1.25
C ASP A 117 -17.08 -2.68 -0.57
N SER A 118 -16.16 -3.43 -1.20
CA SER A 118 -15.66 -4.70 -0.68
C SER A 118 -14.50 -4.53 0.30
N GLU A 119 -14.07 -3.32 0.61
CA GLU A 119 -12.92 -3.09 1.46
C GLU A 119 -13.06 -3.75 2.84
N GLN A 120 -12.02 -4.51 3.20
CA GLN A 120 -11.84 -5.04 4.55
C GLN A 120 -10.46 -4.63 5.06
N ILE A 121 -10.43 -3.73 6.05
CA ILE A 121 -9.20 -3.32 6.69
C ILE A 121 -8.67 -4.49 7.54
N LEU A 122 -7.48 -4.99 7.20
CA LEU A 122 -6.82 -6.08 7.92
C LEU A 122 -5.86 -5.56 9.00
N LEU A 123 -5.22 -4.44 8.73
CA LEU A 123 -4.26 -3.81 9.64
C LEU A 123 -4.31 -2.30 9.45
N ALA A 124 -4.28 -1.57 10.57
CA ALA A 124 -4.14 -0.13 10.61
C ALA A 124 -2.96 0.22 11.53
N MET A 125 -2.02 1.02 11.03
CA MET A 125 -0.81 1.42 11.74
C MET A 125 -0.69 2.95 11.69
N ASP A 126 -0.78 3.59 12.85
CA ASP A 126 -0.64 5.04 12.92
C ASP A 126 0.82 5.44 12.76
N LYS A 127 1.05 6.48 11.98
CA LYS A 127 2.36 6.95 11.55
C LYS A 127 2.60 8.39 12.00
N PRO A 128 3.74 8.66 12.67
CA PRO A 128 4.02 10.01 13.19
C PRO A 128 4.51 10.99 12.12
N GLY A 129 4.90 10.54 10.96
CA GLY A 129 5.49 11.38 9.90
C GLY A 129 5.21 10.87 8.50
N TYR A 130 5.74 11.55 7.50
CA TYR A 130 5.50 11.30 6.07
C TYR A 130 6.71 10.71 5.33
N ASN A 131 7.81 10.39 6.04
CA ASN A 131 9.03 9.81 5.49
C ASN A 131 9.25 8.39 6.01
N TYR A 132 10.02 7.58 5.28
CA TYR A 132 10.36 6.19 5.60
C TYR A 132 9.12 5.28 5.72
N GLU A 133 8.22 5.37 4.73
CA GLU A 133 6.94 4.66 4.74
C GLU A 133 7.04 3.18 4.32
N ALA A 134 7.91 2.85 3.39
CA ALA A 134 8.01 1.54 2.73
C ALA A 134 6.71 1.15 1.98
N GLY A 135 5.84 0.31 2.55
CA GLY A 135 4.50 0.02 2.00
C GLY A 135 4.44 -1.13 0.97
N HIS A 136 5.56 -1.77 0.62
CA HIS A 136 5.51 -2.92 -0.28
C HIS A 136 4.88 -4.14 0.41
N ILE A 137 4.00 -4.85 -0.32
CA ILE A 137 3.35 -6.07 0.14
C ILE A 137 3.48 -7.18 -0.92
N ALA A 138 3.64 -8.43 -0.50
CA ALA A 138 3.74 -9.56 -1.41
C ALA A 138 3.36 -10.88 -0.71
N PHE A 139 2.81 -11.83 -1.46
CA PHE A 139 2.65 -13.20 -0.97
C PHE A 139 3.95 -13.99 -1.10
N GLY A 140 4.32 -14.66 -0.02
CA GLY A 140 5.38 -15.65 -0.03
C GLY A 140 4.94 -16.99 -0.60
N PRO A 141 5.89 -17.89 -0.89
CA PRO A 141 5.60 -19.23 -1.39
C PRO A 141 4.86 -20.10 -0.35
N ASP A 142 4.88 -19.71 0.91
CA ASP A 142 4.17 -20.32 2.03
C ASP A 142 2.72 -19.85 2.16
N GLY A 143 2.28 -18.93 1.29
CA GLY A 143 0.91 -18.39 1.25
C GLY A 143 0.63 -17.29 2.26
N TYR A 144 1.64 -16.78 2.98
CA TYR A 144 1.48 -15.63 3.86
C TYR A 144 1.66 -14.31 3.10
N LEU A 145 0.91 -13.30 3.49
CA LEU A 145 1.13 -11.92 3.05
C LEU A 145 2.25 -11.29 3.88
N TYR A 146 3.33 -10.91 3.23
CA TYR A 146 4.46 -10.18 3.81
C TYR A 146 4.23 -8.70 3.59
N ILE A 147 4.40 -7.92 4.66
CA ILE A 147 4.18 -6.48 4.66
C ILE A 147 5.49 -5.82 5.09
N ALA A 148 6.04 -4.98 4.24
CA ALA A 148 7.17 -4.11 4.58
C ALA A 148 6.63 -2.77 5.06
N THR A 149 6.99 -2.37 6.27
CA THR A 149 6.62 -1.07 6.83
C THR A 149 7.87 -0.33 7.29
N GLY A 150 7.90 0.96 7.08
CA GLY A 150 8.91 1.84 7.64
C GLY A 150 8.53 2.32 9.04
N ASP A 151 9.45 2.98 9.70
CA ASP A 151 9.29 3.52 11.06
C ASP A 151 8.68 4.93 11.07
N SER A 152 8.54 5.54 9.91
CA SER A 152 7.88 6.83 9.70
C SER A 152 8.39 7.95 10.62
N VAL A 153 8.97 8.99 10.08
CA VAL A 153 9.49 10.12 10.87
C VAL A 153 9.02 11.46 10.33
N ARG A 154 8.79 12.41 11.22
CA ARG A 154 8.42 13.79 10.85
C ARG A 154 9.60 14.58 10.32
N ASN A 155 10.75 14.45 10.96
CA ASN A 155 11.96 15.16 10.59
C ASN A 155 13.17 14.24 10.70
N PRO A 156 13.68 13.72 9.56
CA PRO A 156 14.84 12.83 9.56
C PRO A 156 16.09 13.42 10.22
N ALA A 157 16.28 14.73 10.15
CA ALA A 157 17.44 15.40 10.74
C ALA A 157 17.38 15.47 12.28
N GLU A 158 16.19 15.56 12.85
CA GLU A 158 15.99 15.57 14.30
C GLU A 158 16.10 14.17 14.89
N GLU A 159 15.68 13.16 14.16
CA GLU A 159 15.68 11.77 14.61
C GLU A 159 17.04 11.09 14.44
N ALA A 160 17.83 11.43 13.44
CA ALA A 160 19.19 10.92 13.28
C ALA A 160 20.06 11.15 14.54
N GLY A 161 19.81 12.24 15.28
CA GLY A 161 20.45 12.50 16.58
C GLY A 161 19.92 11.64 17.74
N LYS A 162 18.67 11.17 17.69
CA LYS A 162 18.05 10.37 18.77
C LYS A 162 18.39 8.88 18.64
N PHE A 163 18.52 8.36 17.43
CA PHE A 163 18.89 6.97 17.18
C PHE A 163 20.33 6.62 17.61
N ALA A 164 21.23 7.62 17.66
CA ALA A 164 22.60 7.41 18.10
C ALA A 164 22.74 7.25 19.64
N GLN A 165 21.72 7.58 20.42
CA GLN A 165 21.82 7.65 21.89
C GLN A 165 21.08 6.55 22.66
N ASP A 166 20.20 5.75 22.07
CA ASP A 166 19.35 4.82 22.84
C ASP A 166 19.32 3.40 22.33
N CYS A 167 20.50 2.79 22.21
CA CYS A 167 20.60 1.32 21.98
C CYS A 167 20.38 0.47 23.23
N SER A 168 20.02 1.05 24.37
CA SER A 168 19.99 0.37 25.67
C SER A 168 18.62 0.06 26.25
N ALA A 169 17.52 0.54 25.67
CA ALA A 169 16.17 0.23 26.15
C ALA A 169 15.60 -1.02 25.48
N PRO A 170 14.91 -1.91 26.23
CA PRO A 170 14.15 -3.00 25.63
C PRO A 170 12.84 -2.44 25.04
N ARG A 171 12.97 -1.72 23.97
CA ARG A 171 11.83 -1.45 23.10
C ARG A 171 11.60 -2.72 22.28
N VAL A 172 10.35 -3.02 21.98
CA VAL A 172 10.05 -3.80 20.78
C VAL A 172 10.71 -3.00 19.67
N ALA A 173 12.00 -3.24 19.49
CA ALA A 173 12.82 -2.54 18.52
C ALA A 173 12.32 -3.03 17.17
N VAL A 174 11.50 -2.24 16.56
CA VAL A 174 11.29 -2.28 15.12
C VAL A 174 12.65 -1.94 14.53
N LYS A 175 13.51 -2.95 14.44
CA LYS A 175 14.76 -2.83 13.70
C LYS A 175 14.41 -2.45 12.28
N TRP A 176 15.05 -1.43 11.75
CA TRP A 176 15.16 -1.10 10.33
C TRP A 176 14.73 -2.26 9.43
N GLN A 177 13.51 -2.23 8.87
CA GLN A 177 12.75 -3.27 8.20
C GLN A 177 11.89 -4.12 9.15
N SER A 178 10.80 -3.57 9.62
CA SER A 178 9.77 -4.37 10.28
C SER A 178 8.96 -5.10 9.22
N PHE A 179 9.11 -6.40 9.18
CA PHE A 179 8.21 -7.25 8.42
C PHE A 179 7.15 -7.78 9.39
N ALA A 180 5.89 -7.44 9.15
CA ALA A 180 4.79 -8.13 9.78
C ALA A 180 4.34 -9.27 8.85
N ILE A 181 4.14 -10.46 9.41
CA ILE A 181 3.62 -11.62 8.67
C ILE A 181 2.17 -11.79 9.10
N LEU A 182 1.23 -11.52 8.20
CA LEU A 182 -0.18 -11.82 8.39
C LEU A 182 -0.48 -13.20 7.82
N ARG A 183 -0.96 -14.11 8.66
CA ARG A 183 -1.51 -15.37 8.22
C ARG A 183 -2.96 -15.16 7.84
N LEU A 184 -3.26 -15.12 6.55
CA LEU A 184 -4.62 -15.18 6.08
C LEU A 184 -5.12 -16.63 6.23
N ALA A 185 -6.20 -16.83 6.99
CA ALA A 185 -6.88 -18.11 7.00
C ALA A 185 -7.40 -18.40 5.58
N ARG A 186 -7.19 -19.64 5.15
CA ARG A 186 -7.71 -20.14 3.87
C ARG A 186 -9.24 -20.23 3.89
#